data_29df985fd28d63c67d0821ab273858ba
#
_entry.id   29df985fd28d63c67d0821ab273858ba
#
_cell.length_a   1.000
_cell.length_b   1.000
_cell.length_c   1.000
_cell.angle_alpha   90.00
_cell.angle_beta   90.00
_cell.angle_gamma   90.00
#
_symmetry.space_group_name_H-M   'P 1'
#
loop_
_entity.id
_entity.type
_entity.pdbx_description
1 polymer ?
#
loop_
_entity_poly.entity_id
_entity_poly.type
_entity_poly.pdbx_seq_one_letter_code
_entity_poly.pdbx_strand_id
1 'polypeptide(L)'
;MPLKKQTNKKIKVLIVTPEITYLPAGMGNIANKLSAKAGGMADVSASLVAALYNKGVDVHVALPHYRRMFHVEIADLLDAKLAHYQQTLHPEGEETQRIHLAEDRMFYYREHVYSNYTEDCLKMSLAFQREVSNNIIPA
;
A
#
# COMPACT_ATOMS: atom_id res chain seq x y z
N MET A 1 3.35 -44.40 9.21
CA MET A 1 4.05 -43.19 8.80
C MET A 1 3.26 -41.98 9.26
N PRO A 2 3.85 -41.08 10.07
CA PRO A 2 3.13 -39.88 10.45
C PRO A 2 2.97 -39.02 9.21
N LEU A 3 1.71 -38.67 8.88
CA LEU A 3 1.39 -37.68 7.88
C LEU A 3 2.07 -36.36 8.27
N LYS A 4 3.02 -35.91 7.45
CA LYS A 4 3.55 -34.55 7.60
C LYS A 4 2.36 -33.63 7.54
N LYS A 5 2.05 -32.93 8.63
CA LYS A 5 1.14 -31.78 8.62
C LYS A 5 1.67 -30.85 7.54
N GLN A 6 0.98 -30.78 6.40
CA GLN A 6 1.19 -29.68 5.48
C GLN A 6 0.81 -28.43 6.26
N THR A 7 1.81 -27.68 6.69
CA THR A 7 1.61 -26.32 7.15
C THR A 7 1.05 -25.57 5.94
N ASN A 8 -0.25 -25.30 5.95
CA ASN A 8 -0.88 -24.42 4.99
C ASN A 8 -0.22 -23.05 5.12
N LYS A 9 0.86 -22.87 4.37
CA LYS A 9 1.56 -21.59 4.32
C LYS A 9 0.61 -20.63 3.65
N LYS A 10 0.01 -19.75 4.43
CA LYS A 10 -0.91 -18.72 3.93
C LYS A 10 -0.18 -17.88 2.89
N ILE A 11 -0.71 -17.85 1.67
CA ILE A 11 -0.11 -17.08 0.58
C ILE A 11 -0.35 -15.59 0.84
N LYS A 12 0.72 -14.82 0.82
CA LYS A 12 0.68 -13.36 0.86
C LYS A 12 0.81 -12.81 -0.55
N VAL A 13 0.01 -11.81 -0.87
CA VAL A 13 0.01 -11.16 -2.18
C VAL A 13 0.31 -9.68 -1.98
N LEU A 14 1.29 -9.16 -2.67
CA LEU A 14 1.58 -7.73 -2.72
C LEU A 14 1.19 -7.16 -4.09
N ILE A 15 0.26 -6.24 -4.10
CA ILE A 15 -0.13 -5.47 -5.29
C ILE A 15 0.67 -4.17 -5.28
N VAL A 16 1.51 -3.97 -6.27
CA VAL A 16 2.30 -2.75 -6.45
C VAL A 16 1.70 -1.93 -7.58
N THR A 17 1.20 -0.76 -7.27
CA THR A 17 0.52 0.09 -8.26
C THR A 17 0.75 1.57 -8.00
N PRO A 18 0.92 2.40 -9.04
CA PRO A 18 1.07 3.85 -8.88
C PRO A 18 -0.25 4.58 -8.63
N GLU A 19 -1.39 3.91 -8.84
CA GLU A 19 -2.72 4.53 -8.69
C GLU A 19 -3.75 3.55 -8.14
N ILE A 20 -4.68 4.06 -7.34
CA ILE A 20 -5.76 3.28 -6.74
C ILE A 20 -7.00 4.19 -6.54
N THR A 21 -8.19 3.66 -6.78
CA THR A 21 -9.43 4.43 -6.57
C THR A 21 -9.92 4.35 -5.15
N TYR A 22 -9.87 3.16 -4.53
CA TYR A 22 -10.28 2.93 -3.15
C TYR A 22 -9.57 1.71 -2.57
N LEU A 23 -9.56 1.63 -1.25
CA LEU A 23 -9.08 0.45 -0.51
C LEU A 23 -10.11 0.04 0.56
N PRO A 24 -10.28 -1.26 0.85
CA PRO A 24 -11.12 -1.73 1.94
C PRO A 24 -10.68 -1.14 3.29
N ALA A 25 -11.63 -0.68 4.09
CA ALA A 25 -11.36 -0.02 5.36
C ALA A 25 -10.56 -0.89 6.35
N GLY A 26 -10.75 -2.22 6.32
CA GLY A 26 -10.03 -3.16 7.18
C GLY A 26 -8.56 -3.36 6.83
N MET A 27 -8.05 -2.74 5.77
CA MET A 27 -6.64 -2.84 5.38
C MET A 27 -5.70 -1.87 6.11
N GLY A 28 -6.24 -0.88 6.80
CA GLY A 28 -5.47 0.08 7.56
C GLY A 28 -6.28 1.31 7.95
N ASN A 29 -5.80 2.06 8.94
CA ASN A 29 -6.49 3.23 9.47
C ASN A 29 -6.61 4.42 8.49
N ILE A 30 -5.78 4.48 7.47
CA ILE A 30 -5.79 5.53 6.44
C ILE A 30 -6.38 5.06 5.10
N ALA A 31 -6.91 3.84 5.02
CA ALA A 31 -7.42 3.27 3.77
C ALA A 31 -8.47 4.16 3.09
N ASN A 32 -9.32 4.83 3.86
CA ASN A 32 -10.37 5.72 3.36
C ASN A 32 -9.85 7.03 2.74
N LYS A 33 -8.58 7.39 2.98
CA LYS A 33 -7.94 8.60 2.42
C LYS A 33 -7.15 8.32 1.15
N LEU A 34 -6.83 7.06 0.88
CA LEU A 34 -5.95 6.68 -0.21
C LEU A 34 -6.72 6.54 -1.52
N SER A 35 -6.82 7.64 -2.23
CA SER A 35 -7.39 7.70 -3.57
C SER A 35 -6.53 8.58 -4.46
N ALA A 36 -5.94 7.97 -5.49
CA ALA A 36 -5.17 8.67 -6.51
C ALA A 36 -5.42 8.00 -7.85
N LYS A 37 -6.24 8.64 -8.66
CA LYS A 37 -6.69 8.10 -9.94
C LYS A 37 -6.23 8.97 -11.10
N ALA A 38 -5.62 8.33 -12.10
CA ALA A 38 -5.29 8.95 -13.38
C ALA A 38 -5.99 8.25 -14.56
N GLY A 39 -6.33 6.97 -14.42
CA GLY A 39 -6.96 6.18 -15.48
C GLY A 39 -7.60 4.90 -14.99
N GLY A 40 -7.89 3.99 -15.90
CA GLY A 40 -8.60 2.74 -15.62
C GLY A 40 -7.82 1.74 -14.75
N MET A 41 -6.49 1.85 -14.70
CA MET A 41 -5.66 1.00 -13.85
C MET A 41 -6.02 1.13 -12.37
N ALA A 42 -6.37 2.34 -11.92
CA ALA A 42 -6.79 2.59 -10.54
C ALA A 42 -8.04 1.78 -10.16
N ASP A 43 -9.02 1.73 -11.04
CA ASP A 43 -10.26 0.98 -10.83
C ASP A 43 -10.03 -0.53 -10.85
N VAL A 44 -9.22 -1.04 -11.77
CA VAL A 44 -8.86 -2.46 -11.87
C VAL A 44 -8.09 -2.90 -10.63
N SER A 45 -7.10 -2.12 -10.21
CA SER A 45 -6.31 -2.40 -9.01
C SER A 45 -7.20 -2.42 -7.76
N ALA A 46 -8.09 -1.45 -7.60
CA ALA A 46 -9.02 -1.39 -6.48
C ALA A 46 -9.96 -2.60 -6.45
N SER A 47 -10.53 -2.97 -7.58
CA SER A 47 -11.42 -4.12 -7.69
C SER A 47 -10.71 -5.44 -7.38
N LEU A 48 -9.49 -5.61 -7.86
CA LEU A 48 -8.68 -6.79 -7.59
C LEU A 48 -8.34 -6.91 -6.10
N VAL A 49 -7.89 -5.82 -5.49
CA VAL A 49 -7.57 -5.79 -4.06
C VAL A 49 -8.79 -6.12 -3.22
N ALA A 50 -9.93 -5.48 -3.50
CA ALA A 50 -11.18 -5.73 -2.79
C ALA A 50 -11.65 -7.18 -2.92
N ALA A 51 -11.58 -7.75 -4.11
CA ALA A 51 -11.95 -9.15 -4.35
C ALA A 51 -11.05 -10.13 -3.57
N LEU A 52 -9.76 -9.92 -3.57
CA LEU A 52 -8.81 -10.75 -2.81
C LEU A 52 -9.03 -10.59 -1.30
N TYR A 53 -9.22 -9.38 -0.84
CA TYR A 53 -9.50 -9.09 0.57
C TYR A 53 -10.79 -9.79 1.05
N ASN A 54 -11.87 -9.68 0.29
CA ASN A 54 -13.16 -10.31 0.62
C ASN A 54 -13.12 -11.84 0.60
N LYS A 55 -12.19 -12.42 -0.16
CA LYS A 55 -11.93 -13.86 -0.16
C LYS A 55 -11.03 -14.34 0.98
N GLY A 56 -10.61 -13.46 1.86
CA GLY A 56 -9.74 -13.80 2.99
C GLY A 56 -8.27 -13.98 2.61
N VAL A 57 -7.85 -13.55 1.43
CA VAL A 57 -6.44 -13.55 1.03
C VAL A 57 -5.68 -12.49 1.82
N ASP A 58 -4.47 -12.81 2.26
CA ASP A 58 -3.56 -11.86 2.90
C ASP A 58 -2.95 -10.95 1.82
N VAL A 59 -3.76 -9.97 1.37
CA VAL A 59 -3.39 -9.01 0.33
C VAL A 59 -2.84 -7.73 0.93
N HIS A 60 -1.70 -7.30 0.41
CA HIS A 60 -1.04 -6.05 0.74
C HIS A 60 -0.96 -5.17 -0.51
N VAL A 61 -0.91 -3.87 -0.31
CA VAL A 61 -0.81 -2.89 -1.40
C VAL A 61 0.38 -1.97 -1.14
N ALA A 62 1.19 -1.76 -2.17
CA ALA A 62 2.25 -0.77 -2.18
C ALA A 62 1.89 0.36 -3.14
N LEU A 63 1.88 1.57 -2.62
CA LEU A 63 1.55 2.82 -3.33
C LEU A 63 2.64 3.86 -3.08
N PRO A 64 2.89 4.78 -4.03
CA PRO A 64 3.63 5.98 -3.70
C PRO A 64 2.88 6.82 -2.66
N HIS A 65 3.62 7.42 -1.74
CA HIS A 65 3.01 8.27 -0.72
C HIS A 65 2.70 9.65 -1.28
N TYR A 66 1.58 9.81 -1.94
CA TYR A 66 1.07 11.08 -2.47
C TYR A 66 0.46 11.92 -1.35
N ARG A 67 1.27 12.43 -0.46
CA ARG A 67 0.80 13.15 0.76
C ARG A 67 -0.22 14.23 0.44
N ARG A 68 0.04 15.03 -0.58
CA ARG A 68 -0.84 16.14 -0.97
C ARG A 68 -2.18 15.64 -1.54
N MET A 69 -2.13 14.66 -2.45
CA MET A 69 -3.35 14.09 -3.04
C MET A 69 -4.19 13.31 -2.04
N PHE A 70 -3.56 12.67 -1.07
CA PHE A 70 -4.24 11.93 0.00
C PHE A 70 -4.77 12.83 1.12
N HIS A 71 -4.43 14.11 1.12
CA HIS A 71 -4.73 15.04 2.22
C HIS A 71 -4.29 14.51 3.60
N VAL A 72 -3.11 13.89 3.63
CA VAL A 72 -2.55 13.32 4.86
C VAL A 72 -1.95 14.43 5.71
N GLU A 73 -2.47 14.57 6.92
CA GLU A 73 -1.99 15.52 7.91
C GLU A 73 -0.93 14.87 8.83
N ILE A 74 -0.22 15.70 9.60
CA ILE A 74 0.77 15.22 10.59
C ILE A 74 0.12 14.27 11.60
N ALA A 75 -1.10 14.57 12.05
CA ALA A 75 -1.85 13.70 12.96
C ALA A 75 -2.06 12.30 12.38
N ASP A 76 -2.40 12.19 11.09
CA ASP A 76 -2.58 10.90 10.42
C ASP A 76 -1.27 10.09 10.37
N LEU A 77 -0.15 10.76 10.13
CA LEU A 77 1.18 10.12 10.12
C LEU A 77 1.57 9.62 11.51
N LEU A 78 1.26 10.37 12.55
CA LEU A 78 1.51 9.97 13.93
C LEU A 78 0.64 8.77 14.33
N ASP A 79 -0.63 8.78 13.97
CA ASP A 79 -1.55 7.68 14.22
C ASP A 79 -1.11 6.40 13.51
N ALA A 80 -0.66 6.51 12.26
CA ALA A 80 -0.12 5.38 11.50
C ALA A 80 1.15 4.80 12.14
N LYS A 81 2.06 5.66 12.61
CA LYS A 81 3.26 5.23 13.35
C LYS A 81 2.92 4.56 14.67
N LEU A 82 1.96 5.12 15.40
CA LEU A 82 1.52 4.54 16.66
C LEU A 82 0.88 3.16 16.46
N ALA A 83 0.02 3.01 15.44
CA ALA A 83 -0.58 1.75 15.08
C ALA A 83 0.47 0.69 14.70
N HIS A 84 1.48 1.08 13.91
CA HIS A 84 2.59 0.21 13.56
C HIS A 84 3.40 -0.23 14.79
N TYR A 85 3.67 0.69 15.69
CA TYR A 85 4.39 0.42 16.93
C TYR A 85 3.61 -0.54 17.84
N GLN A 86 2.31 -0.31 18.01
CA GLN A 86 1.43 -1.20 18.77
C GLN A 86 1.38 -2.60 18.17
N GLN A 87 1.34 -2.72 16.86
CA GLN A 87 1.39 -4.01 16.16
C GLN A 87 2.71 -4.75 16.37
N THR A 88 3.82 -4.02 16.42
CA THR A 88 5.15 -4.61 16.71
C THR A 88 5.23 -5.15 18.13
N LEU A 89 4.60 -4.46 19.10
CA LEU A 89 4.54 -4.90 20.50
C LEU A 89 3.51 -6.03 20.72
N HIS A 90 2.45 -6.06 19.94
CA HIS A 90 1.35 -7.01 20.04
C HIS A 90 1.04 -7.64 18.67
N PRO A 91 1.93 -8.54 18.16
CA PRO A 91 1.77 -9.13 16.83
C PRO A 91 0.52 -10.01 16.69
N GLU A 92 -0.14 -10.39 17.78
CA GLU A 92 -1.38 -11.17 17.81
C GLU A 92 -2.64 -10.31 17.69
N GLY A 93 -2.50 -8.98 17.60
CA GLY A 93 -3.61 -8.06 17.41
C GLY A 93 -4.29 -8.23 16.05
N GLU A 94 -5.62 -8.00 15.99
CA GLU A 94 -6.44 -8.24 14.79
C GLU A 94 -6.16 -7.27 13.63
N GLU A 95 -5.48 -6.15 13.87
CA GLU A 95 -5.21 -5.13 12.86
C GLU A 95 -3.81 -5.28 12.25
N THR A 96 -3.72 -6.02 11.17
CA THR A 96 -2.52 -6.06 10.35
C THR A 96 -2.54 -4.91 9.35
N GLN A 97 -1.56 -4.02 9.42
CA GLN A 97 -1.38 -3.01 8.38
C GLN A 97 -0.99 -3.68 7.06
N ARG A 98 -1.83 -3.52 6.06
CA ARG A 98 -1.67 -4.12 4.72
C ARG A 98 -1.39 -3.08 3.64
N ILE A 99 -1.26 -1.82 4.03
CA ILE A 99 -0.95 -0.73 3.12
C ILE A 99 0.48 -0.26 3.39
N HIS A 100 1.28 -0.26 2.33
CA HIS A 100 2.68 0.15 2.37
C HIS A 100 2.88 1.35 1.46
N LEU A 101 3.27 2.48 2.02
CA LEU A 101 3.49 3.70 1.28
C LEU A 101 4.97 3.91 1.02
N ALA A 102 5.35 3.95 -0.25
CA ALA A 102 6.69 4.25 -0.68
C ALA A 102 6.97 5.74 -0.49
N GLU A 103 7.99 6.07 0.29
CA GLU A 103 8.33 7.45 0.64
C GLU A 103 9.45 7.99 -0.22
N ASP A 104 9.16 9.03 -0.99
CA ASP A 104 10.13 9.83 -1.73
C ASP A 104 9.56 11.23 -1.96
N ARG A 105 10.45 12.22 -1.97
CA ARG A 105 10.04 13.61 -2.22
C ARG A 105 9.33 13.81 -3.55
N MET A 106 9.62 12.98 -4.53
CA MET A 106 8.96 13.01 -5.84
C MET A 106 7.46 12.74 -5.75
N PHE A 107 6.97 12.10 -4.69
CA PHE A 107 5.56 11.78 -4.52
C PHE A 107 4.79 12.78 -3.66
N TYR A 108 5.44 13.38 -2.66
CA TYR A 108 4.77 14.10 -1.57
C TYR A 108 3.91 15.27 -2.01
N TYR A 109 4.38 16.03 -2.97
CA TYR A 109 3.75 17.30 -3.37
C TYR A 109 3.08 17.25 -4.73
N ARG A 110 2.91 16.07 -5.31
CA ARG A 110 2.27 15.92 -6.60
C ARG A 110 0.77 16.20 -6.51
N GLU A 111 0.24 16.85 -7.54
CA GLU A 111 -1.19 17.10 -7.73
C GLU A 111 -1.84 16.02 -8.61
N HIS A 112 -1.04 15.32 -9.42
CA HIS A 112 -1.45 14.27 -10.34
C HIS A 112 -0.50 13.08 -10.26
N VAL A 113 -1.03 11.88 -10.53
CA VAL A 113 -0.22 10.65 -10.52
C VAL A 113 0.88 10.70 -11.57
N TYR A 114 0.53 11.10 -12.78
CA TYR A 114 1.50 11.20 -13.89
C TYR A 114 1.81 12.64 -14.21
N SER A 115 3.08 12.91 -14.53
CA SER A 115 3.52 14.18 -15.06
C SER A 115 3.28 14.27 -16.58
N ASN A 116 3.09 15.50 -17.08
CA ASN A 116 3.09 15.76 -18.52
C ASN A 116 4.49 15.61 -19.17
N TYR A 117 5.53 15.51 -18.36
CA TYR A 117 6.91 15.36 -18.79
C TYR A 117 7.37 13.92 -18.67
N THR A 118 7.81 13.31 -19.75
CA THR A 118 8.28 11.91 -19.80
C THR A 118 9.43 11.66 -18.82
N GLU A 119 10.37 12.60 -18.70
CA GLU A 119 11.50 12.48 -17.79
C GLU A 119 11.07 12.40 -16.34
N ASP A 120 10.10 13.20 -15.91
CA ASP A 120 9.56 13.15 -14.55
C ASP A 120 8.85 11.83 -14.27
N CYS A 121 8.06 11.32 -15.22
CA CYS A 121 7.41 10.02 -15.11
C CYS A 121 8.44 8.90 -14.95
N LEU A 122 9.53 8.93 -15.71
CA LEU A 122 10.60 7.95 -15.62
C LEU A 122 11.31 7.99 -14.27
N LYS A 123 11.67 9.17 -13.79
CA LYS A 123 12.30 9.36 -12.48
C LYS A 123 11.40 8.88 -11.35
N MET A 124 10.10 9.18 -11.41
CA MET A 124 9.11 8.75 -10.43
C MET A 124 8.98 7.22 -10.41
N SER A 125 8.90 6.59 -11.58
CA SER A 125 8.82 5.13 -11.70
C SER A 125 10.05 4.44 -11.12
N LEU A 126 11.24 4.98 -11.38
CA LEU A 126 12.50 4.45 -10.83
C LEU A 126 12.56 4.62 -9.32
N ALA A 127 12.16 5.77 -8.79
CA ALA A 127 12.09 6.01 -7.36
C ALA A 127 11.12 5.04 -6.67
N PHE A 128 9.94 4.82 -7.25
CA PHE A 128 8.94 3.90 -6.73
C PHE A 128 9.45 2.45 -6.72
N GLN A 129 10.01 1.98 -7.82
CA GLN A 129 10.59 0.64 -7.89
C GLN A 129 11.71 0.44 -6.86
N ARG A 130 12.58 1.41 -6.70
CA ARG A 130 13.65 1.39 -5.72
C ARG A 130 13.13 1.28 -4.29
N GLU A 131 12.16 2.10 -3.92
CA GLU A 131 11.56 2.07 -2.58
C GLU A 131 10.84 0.75 -2.30
N VAL A 132 10.09 0.23 -3.26
CA VAL A 132 9.41 -1.06 -3.13
C VAL A 132 10.42 -2.18 -2.94
N SER A 133 11.46 -2.23 -3.78
CA SER A 133 12.47 -3.30 -3.75
C SER A 133 13.34 -3.26 -2.50
N ASN A 134 13.68 -2.08 -2.00
CA ASN A 134 14.63 -1.93 -0.91
C ASN A 134 13.96 -1.85 0.48
N ASN A 135 12.77 -1.27 0.58
CA ASN A 135 12.15 -0.93 1.86
C ASN A 135 10.80 -1.59 2.12
N ILE A 136 10.06 -2.00 1.09
CA ILE A 136 8.73 -2.60 1.25
C ILE A 136 8.79 -4.12 1.19
N ILE A 137 9.35 -4.69 0.14
CA ILE A 137 9.42 -6.15 -0.02
C ILE A 137 10.22 -6.84 1.08
N PRO A 138 11.38 -6.31 1.55
CA PRO A 138 12.15 -6.94 2.62
C PRO A 138 11.52 -6.84 4.01
N ALA A 139 10.59 -5.95 4.20
CA ALA A 139 9.96 -5.70 5.51
C ALA A 139 8.95 -6.79 5.92
#